data_9a184d35572ecb56030601cbacd249a8
#
_entry.id   9a184d35572ecb56030601cbacd249a8
#
_cell.length_a   1.000
_cell.length_b   1.000
_cell.length_c   1.000
_cell.angle_alpha   90.00
_cell.angle_beta   90.00
_cell.angle_gamma   90.00
#
_symmetry.space_group_name_H-M   'P 1'
#
loop_
_entity.id
_entity.type
_entity.pdbx_description
1 polymer ?
#
loop_
_entity_poly.entity_id
_entity_poly.type
_entity_poly.pdbx_seq_one_letter_code
_entity_poly.pdbx_strand_id
1 'polypeptide(L)'
;MKKRLLALCCALAVGGAVTAKTVGATSPGGNLRMEIEVVDKISYTVWSGADKVLDACTLSLTLDDRTLGEAPRLRSVKRSSADEMLERRNPTKDAVVRNCYNAVQLRFAGDYAVEFRLFDAGVDYRFV
;
A
#
# COMPACT_ATOMS: atom_id res chain seq x y z
N MET A 1 -39.55 23.55 1.47
CA MET A 1 -38.98 24.58 2.09
C MET A 1 -37.86 24.33 2.96
N LYS A 2 -37.99 23.64 4.01
CA LYS A 2 -36.94 23.49 4.95
C LYS A 2 -35.84 22.62 4.52
N LYS A 3 -36.04 21.80 3.55
CA LYS A 3 -35.06 20.86 3.16
C LYS A 3 -33.82 21.46 2.59
N ARG A 4 -33.90 22.63 2.10
CA ARG A 4 -32.77 23.22 1.51
C ARG A 4 -31.62 23.40 2.44
N LEU A 5 -31.92 23.48 3.67
CA LEU A 5 -30.89 23.71 4.67
C LEU A 5 -29.90 22.57 4.72
N LEU A 6 -30.33 21.40 4.41
CA LEU A 6 -29.48 20.25 4.45
C LEU A 6 -28.38 20.31 3.44
N ALA A 7 -28.67 20.79 2.29
CA ALA A 7 -27.67 20.89 1.26
C ALA A 7 -26.51 21.80 1.66
N LEU A 8 -26.80 22.75 2.44
CA LEU A 8 -25.79 23.68 2.87
C LEU A 8 -24.76 23.02 3.76
N CYS A 9 -25.21 22.15 4.62
CA CYS A 9 -24.29 21.48 5.52
C CYS A 9 -23.31 20.61 4.79
N CYS A 10 -23.72 19.99 3.75
CA CYS A 10 -22.83 19.16 2.98
C CYS A 10 -21.69 19.94 2.37
N ALA A 11 -21.97 21.14 1.96
CA ALA A 11 -20.96 21.95 1.33
C ALA A 11 -19.81 22.28 2.29
N LEU A 12 -20.15 22.45 3.53
CA LEU A 12 -19.13 22.79 4.50
C LEU A 12 -18.19 21.64 4.78
N ALA A 13 -18.67 20.46 4.72
CA ALA A 13 -17.87 19.30 5.00
C ALA A 13 -16.71 19.15 4.03
N VAL A 14 -16.86 19.65 2.85
CA VAL A 14 -15.82 19.54 1.85
C VAL A 14 -14.67 20.47 2.12
N GLY A 15 -14.92 21.56 2.79
CA GLY A 15 -13.88 22.54 3.02
C GLY A 15 -12.74 22.05 3.88
N GLY A 16 -12.89 20.95 4.51
CA GLY A 16 -11.90 20.44 5.43
C GLY A 16 -10.70 19.80 4.81
N ALA A 17 -10.43 19.84 3.75
CA ALA A 17 -9.22 19.71 2.99
C ALA A 17 -8.11 18.72 3.32
N VAL A 18 -8.08 18.02 4.39
CA VAL A 18 -7.04 17.02 4.57
C VAL A 18 -7.48 15.75 3.86
N THR A 19 -6.79 15.44 2.77
CA THR A 19 -7.16 14.28 1.98
C THR A 19 -6.31 13.09 2.40
N ALA A 20 -6.88 12.25 3.24
CA ALA A 20 -6.29 10.95 3.50
C ALA A 20 -6.58 10.06 2.30
N LYS A 21 -5.57 9.35 1.82
CA LYS A 21 -5.75 8.40 0.72
C LYS A 21 -5.50 6.99 1.24
N THR A 22 -6.41 6.10 0.90
CA THR A 22 -6.32 4.70 1.29
C THR A 22 -6.27 3.84 0.04
N VAL A 23 -5.28 2.95 -0.02
CA VAL A 23 -5.11 2.02 -1.13
C VAL A 23 -5.17 0.61 -0.58
N GLY A 24 -6.09 -0.19 -1.09
CA GLY A 24 -6.26 -1.57 -0.67
C GLY A 24 -5.60 -2.54 -1.63
N ALA A 25 -5.12 -3.67 -1.10
CA ALA A 25 -4.55 -4.75 -1.89
C ALA A 25 -4.80 -6.09 -1.21
N THR A 26 -4.81 -7.16 -2.00
CA THR A 26 -4.97 -8.51 -1.49
C THR A 26 -3.93 -9.43 -2.11
N SER A 27 -3.61 -10.54 -1.42
CA SER A 27 -2.77 -11.58 -1.99
C SER A 27 -3.53 -12.35 -3.07
N PRO A 28 -2.84 -13.08 -3.95
CA PRO A 28 -3.50 -13.81 -5.03
C PRO A 28 -4.56 -14.80 -4.55
N GLY A 29 -4.33 -15.47 -3.44
CA GLY A 29 -5.29 -16.38 -2.84
C GLY A 29 -6.34 -15.71 -1.99
N GLY A 30 -6.19 -14.40 -1.71
CA GLY A 30 -7.14 -13.65 -0.93
C GLY A 30 -7.04 -13.80 0.58
N ASN A 31 -6.06 -14.55 1.08
CA ASN A 31 -5.92 -14.79 2.51
C ASN A 31 -5.24 -13.62 3.24
N LEU A 32 -4.47 -12.82 2.57
CA LEU A 32 -3.87 -11.61 3.13
C LEU A 32 -4.47 -10.37 2.49
N ARG A 33 -4.74 -9.38 3.31
CA ARG A 33 -5.28 -8.10 2.85
C ARG A 33 -4.46 -6.99 3.48
N MET A 34 -4.19 -5.96 2.71
CA MET A 34 -3.42 -4.81 3.17
C MET A 34 -4.17 -3.53 2.85
N GLU A 35 -4.15 -2.58 3.76
CA GLU A 35 -4.59 -1.22 3.51
C GLU A 35 -3.41 -0.29 3.76
N ILE A 36 -3.12 0.56 2.78
CA ILE A 36 -2.04 1.53 2.84
C ILE A 36 -2.66 2.90 2.97
N GLU A 37 -2.31 3.62 4.01
CA GLU A 37 -2.82 4.98 4.24
C GLU A 37 -1.71 5.98 4.01
N VAL A 38 -2.01 7.03 3.25
CA VAL A 38 -1.09 8.13 2.97
C VAL A 38 -1.71 9.40 3.51
N VAL A 39 -1.22 9.87 4.63
CA VAL A 39 -1.65 11.13 5.26
C VAL A 39 -0.40 11.94 5.57
N ASP A 40 0.03 12.00 6.82
CA ASP A 40 1.28 12.64 7.23
C ASP A 40 2.48 11.74 6.93
N LYS A 41 2.25 10.46 6.96
CA LYS A 41 3.24 9.44 6.72
C LYS A 41 2.61 8.32 5.91
N ILE A 42 3.44 7.42 5.39
CA ILE A 42 2.97 6.23 4.74
C ILE A 42 2.83 5.16 5.82
N SER A 43 1.64 4.63 6.00
CA SER A 43 1.40 3.56 6.95
C SER A 43 0.61 2.43 6.30
N TYR A 44 0.72 1.24 6.85
CA TYR A 44 0.00 0.09 6.32
C TYR A 44 -0.47 -0.82 7.43
N THR A 45 -1.58 -1.50 7.17
CA THR A 45 -2.19 -2.48 8.07
C THR A 45 -2.40 -3.76 7.29
N VAL A 46 -2.10 -4.89 7.89
CA VAL A 46 -2.23 -6.20 7.23
C VAL A 46 -3.16 -7.09 8.05
N TRP A 47 -4.09 -7.73 7.35
CA TRP A 47 -5.00 -8.73 7.93
C TRP A 47 -4.76 -10.10 7.32
N SER A 48 -4.83 -11.12 8.13
CA SER A 48 -4.85 -12.51 7.69
C SER A 48 -6.24 -13.06 8.03
N GLY A 49 -7.09 -13.18 7.00
CA GLY A 49 -8.50 -13.47 7.25
C GLY A 49 -9.15 -12.35 8.04
N ALA A 50 -9.72 -12.70 9.20
CA ALA A 50 -10.34 -11.73 10.09
C ALA A 50 -9.35 -11.14 11.10
N ASP A 51 -8.16 -11.67 11.19
CA ASP A 51 -7.18 -11.28 12.21
C ASP A 51 -6.26 -10.17 11.70
N LYS A 52 -6.12 -9.12 12.51
CA LYS A 52 -5.18 -8.05 12.20
C LYS A 52 -3.79 -8.48 12.65
N VAL A 53 -2.89 -8.67 11.69
CA VAL A 53 -1.53 -9.15 11.95
C VAL A 53 -0.58 -7.99 12.21
N LEU A 54 -0.69 -6.91 11.43
CA LEU A 54 0.09 -5.70 11.60
C LEU A 54 -0.86 -4.51 11.63
N ASP A 55 -0.65 -3.58 12.55
CA ASP A 55 -1.53 -2.44 12.72
C ASP A 55 -0.75 -1.14 12.54
N ALA A 56 -1.11 -0.39 11.50
CA ALA A 56 -0.61 0.95 11.25
C ALA A 56 0.92 1.09 11.33
N CYS A 57 1.63 0.21 10.66
CA CYS A 57 3.08 0.29 10.57
C CYS A 57 3.50 1.43 9.65
N THR A 58 4.40 2.29 10.10
CA THR A 58 4.86 3.41 9.29
C THR A 58 6.14 3.09 8.54
N LEU A 59 6.30 3.71 7.38
CA LEU A 59 7.47 3.54 6.52
C LEU A 59 8.20 4.85 6.33
N SER A 60 9.51 4.81 6.46
CA SER A 60 10.35 5.94 6.08
C SER A 60 11.74 5.44 5.74
N LEU A 61 12.45 6.21 4.95
CA LEU A 61 13.83 5.90 4.59
C LEU A 61 14.64 7.19 4.65
N THR A 62 15.59 7.25 5.53
CA THR A 62 16.47 8.41 5.69
C THR A 62 17.70 8.27 4.81
N LEU A 63 17.88 9.23 3.93
CA LEU A 63 19.05 9.35 3.07
C LEU A 63 19.91 10.51 3.59
N ASP A 64 21.10 10.67 3.01
CA ASP A 64 22.00 11.73 3.46
C ASP A 64 21.42 13.13 3.32
N ASP A 65 20.61 13.35 2.31
CA ASP A 65 20.05 14.66 1.98
C ASP A 65 18.57 14.82 2.30
N ARG A 66 17.86 13.73 2.56
CA ARG A 66 16.41 13.80 2.80
C ARG A 66 15.88 12.51 3.43
N THR A 67 14.67 12.59 3.96
CA THR A 67 13.93 11.42 4.45
C THR A 67 12.72 11.18 3.55
N LEU A 68 12.64 9.99 3.00
CA LEU A 68 11.50 9.57 2.18
C LEU A 68 10.38 9.08 3.11
N GLY A 69 9.15 9.36 2.73
CA GLY A 69 8.00 8.95 3.51
C GLY A 69 7.50 9.97 4.52
N GLU A 70 8.14 11.13 4.62
CA GLU A 70 7.64 12.24 5.41
C GLU A 70 6.79 13.15 4.53
N ALA A 71 5.63 13.56 5.05
CA ALA A 71 4.67 14.39 4.31
C ALA A 71 4.51 13.91 2.86
N PRO A 72 4.18 12.64 2.65
CA PRO A 72 4.14 12.07 1.31
C PRO A 72 3.02 12.68 0.49
N ARG A 73 3.30 12.94 -0.78
CA ARG A 73 2.30 13.42 -1.72
C ARG A 73 2.12 12.38 -2.82
N LEU A 74 1.03 11.63 -2.73
CA LEU A 74 0.75 10.57 -3.67
C LEU A 74 0.43 11.12 -5.06
N ARG A 75 1.16 10.65 -6.06
CA ARG A 75 0.99 11.06 -7.46
C ARG A 75 0.17 10.06 -8.26
N SER A 76 0.49 8.79 -8.12
CA SER A 76 -0.21 7.75 -8.87
C SER A 76 -0.08 6.41 -8.17
N VAL A 77 -0.98 5.50 -8.53
CA VAL A 77 -0.99 4.13 -8.02
C VAL A 77 -0.98 3.20 -9.23
N LYS A 78 -0.05 2.27 -9.26
CA LYS A 78 0.05 1.29 -10.33
C LYS A 78 -0.06 -0.10 -9.73
N ARG A 79 -0.96 -0.90 -10.28
CA ARG A 79 -1.18 -2.27 -9.82
C ARG A 79 -0.68 -3.25 -10.86
N SER A 80 -0.09 -4.34 -10.38
CA SER A 80 0.38 -5.41 -11.25
C SER A 80 0.31 -6.74 -10.51
N SER A 81 0.51 -7.81 -11.22
CA SER A 81 0.57 -9.14 -10.62
C SER A 81 1.55 -9.99 -11.40
N ALA A 82 2.08 -11.02 -10.75
CA ALA A 82 2.97 -11.96 -11.38
C ALA A 82 2.63 -13.36 -10.89
N ASP A 83 2.78 -14.32 -11.77
CA ASP A 83 2.61 -15.74 -11.46
C ASP A 83 3.57 -16.49 -12.37
N GLU A 84 4.75 -16.80 -11.84
CA GLU A 84 5.80 -17.44 -12.64
C GLU A 84 6.53 -18.49 -11.84
N MET A 85 7.11 -19.45 -12.56
CA MET A 85 7.92 -20.48 -11.96
C MET A 85 9.38 -20.10 -12.14
N LEU A 86 10.11 -20.05 -11.04
CA LEU A 86 11.53 -19.67 -11.04
C LEU A 86 12.39 -20.88 -10.73
N GLU A 87 13.45 -21.08 -11.52
CA GLU A 87 14.44 -22.10 -11.22
C GLU A 87 15.45 -21.54 -10.25
N ARG A 88 15.73 -22.31 -9.21
CA ARG A 88 16.75 -21.93 -8.25
C ARG A 88 18.12 -22.37 -8.77
N ARG A 89 19.07 -21.45 -8.67
CA ARG A 89 20.44 -21.73 -9.07
C ARG A 89 21.08 -22.76 -8.17
N ASN A 90 20.78 -22.71 -6.87
CA ASN A 90 21.27 -23.66 -5.88
C ASN A 90 20.10 -24.24 -5.09
N PRO A 91 19.43 -25.26 -5.63
CA PRO A 91 18.26 -25.79 -4.97
C PRO A 91 18.61 -26.58 -3.72
N THR A 92 17.93 -26.32 -2.61
CA THR A 92 18.07 -27.08 -1.39
C THR A 92 16.93 -28.07 -1.21
N LYS A 93 15.70 -27.60 -1.34
CA LYS A 93 14.52 -28.45 -1.28
C LYS A 93 13.84 -28.54 -2.63
N ASP A 94 13.63 -27.40 -3.25
CA ASP A 94 12.90 -27.30 -4.49
C ASP A 94 13.75 -26.65 -5.56
N ALA A 95 13.85 -27.29 -6.71
CA ALA A 95 14.57 -26.73 -7.85
C ALA A 95 13.78 -25.59 -8.50
N VAL A 96 12.46 -25.63 -8.38
CA VAL A 96 11.57 -24.64 -8.98
C VAL A 96 10.67 -24.07 -7.89
N VAL A 97 10.53 -22.75 -7.86
CA VAL A 97 9.71 -22.05 -6.90
C VAL A 97 8.69 -21.22 -7.64
N ARG A 98 7.44 -21.28 -7.20
CA ARG A 98 6.38 -20.44 -7.75
C ARG A 98 6.49 -19.04 -7.17
N ASN A 99 6.62 -18.06 -8.06
CA ASN A 99 6.63 -16.66 -7.69
C ASN A 99 5.30 -16.05 -8.09
N CYS A 100 4.37 -15.99 -7.13
CA CYS A 100 3.01 -15.50 -7.37
C CYS A 100 2.68 -14.40 -6.38
N TYR A 101 2.42 -13.21 -6.88
CA TYR A 101 2.12 -12.07 -6.03
C TYR A 101 1.25 -11.04 -6.74
N ASN A 102 0.59 -10.21 -5.95
CA ASN A 102 -0.02 -8.97 -6.40
C ASN A 102 0.82 -7.81 -5.89
N ALA A 103 1.05 -6.83 -6.73
CA ALA A 103 1.89 -5.68 -6.40
C ALA A 103 1.11 -4.38 -6.55
N VAL A 104 1.43 -3.44 -5.68
CA VAL A 104 0.91 -2.08 -5.72
C VAL A 104 2.11 -1.16 -5.59
N GLN A 105 2.29 -0.27 -6.56
CA GLN A 105 3.34 0.73 -6.52
C GLN A 105 2.71 2.10 -6.36
N LEU A 106 3.09 2.80 -5.30
CA LEU A 106 2.64 4.15 -5.04
C LEU A 106 3.77 5.11 -5.39
N ARG A 107 3.52 5.99 -6.35
CA ARG A 107 4.50 7.00 -6.74
C ARG A 107 4.20 8.31 -6.04
N PHE A 108 5.24 8.92 -5.51
CA PHE A 108 5.13 10.15 -4.75
C PHE A 108 5.89 11.29 -5.41
N ALA A 109 5.55 12.51 -5.04
CA ALA A 109 6.34 13.67 -5.41
C ALA A 109 7.73 13.57 -4.78
N GLY A 110 8.77 13.98 -5.48
CA GLY A 110 10.14 13.89 -4.98
C GLY A 110 10.91 12.70 -5.56
N ASP A 111 10.47 12.17 -6.67
CA ASP A 111 11.15 11.11 -7.41
C ASP A 111 11.40 9.84 -6.63
N TYR A 112 10.40 9.38 -5.92
CA TYR A 112 10.47 8.09 -5.28
C TYR A 112 9.13 7.37 -5.33
N ALA A 113 9.18 6.08 -5.12
CA ALA A 113 7.98 5.25 -5.05
C ALA A 113 8.17 4.18 -3.98
N VAL A 114 7.06 3.62 -3.52
CA VAL A 114 7.06 2.47 -2.63
C VAL A 114 6.27 1.37 -3.31
N GLU A 115 6.86 0.19 -3.42
CA GLU A 115 6.19 -0.96 -4.00
C GLU A 115 5.91 -1.96 -2.90
N PHE A 116 4.65 -2.40 -2.82
CA PHE A 116 4.22 -3.46 -1.91
C PHE A 116 3.89 -4.69 -2.72
N ARG A 117 4.36 -5.83 -2.27
CA ARG A 117 4.05 -7.12 -2.88
C ARG A 117 3.38 -8.01 -1.86
N LEU A 118 2.24 -8.56 -2.24
CA LEU A 118 1.48 -9.46 -1.39
C LEU A 118 1.53 -10.85 -1.97
N PHE A 119 2.13 -11.75 -1.21
CA PHE A 119 2.16 -13.18 -1.49
C PHE A 119 1.16 -13.86 -0.56
N ASP A 120 0.76 -15.08 -0.87
CA ASP A 120 -0.12 -15.82 0.04
C ASP A 120 0.55 -16.10 1.38
N ALA A 121 1.86 -16.18 1.39
CA ALA A 121 2.63 -16.47 2.60
C ALA A 121 3.12 -15.24 3.36
N GLY A 122 2.99 -14.05 2.78
CA GLY A 122 3.47 -12.84 3.44
C GLY A 122 3.43 -11.62 2.55
N VAL A 123 3.92 -10.52 3.08
CA VAL A 123 3.99 -9.25 2.35
C VAL A 123 5.40 -8.69 2.47
N ASP A 124 5.81 -7.95 1.46
CA ASP A 124 7.05 -7.19 1.52
C ASP A 124 6.87 -5.81 0.89
N TYR A 125 7.85 -4.95 1.08
CA TYR A 125 7.85 -3.63 0.47
C TYR A 125 9.27 -3.20 0.19
N ARG A 126 9.39 -2.25 -0.74
CA ARG A 126 10.69 -1.62 -1.03
C ARG A 126 10.48 -0.19 -1.53
N PHE A 127 11.46 0.65 -1.28
CA PHE A 127 11.54 1.97 -1.92
C PHE A 127 12.18 1.81 -3.28
N VAL A 128 11.65 2.54 -4.25
CA VAL A 128 12.11 2.47 -5.63
C VAL A 128 12.70 3.80 -6.10
#